data_6057da28c2616def302fa4bb04b0d426
#
_entry.id   6057da28c2616def302fa4bb04b0d426
#
_cell.length_a   1.000
_cell.length_b   1.000
_cell.length_c   1.000
_cell.angle_alpha   90.00
_cell.angle_beta   90.00
_cell.angle_gamma   90.00
#
_symmetry.space_group_name_H-M   'P 1'
#
loop_
_entity.id
_entity.type
_entity.pdbx_description
1 polymer ?
#
loop_
_entity_poly.entity_id
_entity_poly.type
_entity_poly.pdbx_seq_one_letter_code
_entity_poly.pdbx_strand_id
1 'polypeptide(L)'
;MEEKKPKSSTPEYRAWYYKNKYQKKGKIKKKEFEQRNKEFIIRFKKRCKCVKCHLKKWYLIEFHHLDPSKKYKSVTNLQFNAYSIETIKEEIRKCIPVCRNCHMEYHYLERHNIVSNFNEYLKLTNE
;
A
#
# COMPACT_ATOMS: atom_id res chain seq x y z
N MET A 1 4.77 -27.60 -21.91
CA MET A 1 3.77 -28.34 -22.71
C MET A 1 2.39 -27.79 -22.39
N GLU A 2 1.66 -27.33 -23.42
CA GLU A 2 0.28 -26.93 -23.22
C GLU A 2 -0.59 -28.20 -23.08
N GLU A 3 -1.42 -28.24 -22.02
CA GLU A 3 -2.42 -29.29 -21.87
C GLU A 3 -3.40 -29.26 -23.05
N LYS A 4 -3.61 -30.42 -23.65
CA LYS A 4 -4.54 -30.57 -24.77
C LYS A 4 -5.97 -30.22 -24.32
N LYS A 5 -6.62 -29.29 -25.02
CA LYS A 5 -7.98 -28.85 -24.71
C LYS A 5 -8.97 -30.04 -24.85
N PRO A 6 -9.68 -30.44 -23.78
CA PRO A 6 -10.70 -31.49 -23.86
C PRO A 6 -11.90 -31.08 -24.72
N LYS A 7 -12.71 -32.06 -25.14
CA LYS A 7 -13.96 -31.78 -25.86
C LYS A 7 -14.94 -31.02 -24.95
N SER A 8 -15.59 -30.00 -25.48
CA SER A 8 -16.47 -29.10 -24.73
C SER A 8 -17.66 -29.76 -24.02
N SER A 9 -18.03 -30.98 -24.46
CA SER A 9 -19.12 -31.76 -23.87
C SER A 9 -18.72 -32.63 -22.67
N THR A 10 -17.44 -32.61 -22.27
CA THR A 10 -16.94 -33.46 -21.19
C THR A 10 -16.78 -32.75 -19.87
N PRO A 11 -16.92 -33.44 -18.70
CA PRO A 11 -16.65 -32.86 -17.39
C PRO A 11 -15.23 -32.31 -17.26
N GLU A 12 -14.27 -32.95 -17.92
CA GLU A 12 -12.86 -32.53 -17.94
C GLU A 12 -12.69 -31.16 -18.59
N TYR A 13 -13.55 -30.79 -19.55
CA TYR A 13 -13.53 -29.48 -20.18
C TYR A 13 -13.80 -28.36 -19.16
N ARG A 14 -14.75 -28.58 -18.24
CA ARG A 14 -15.09 -27.56 -17.23
C ARG A 14 -13.89 -27.26 -16.33
N ALA A 15 -13.20 -28.30 -15.85
CA ALA A 15 -12.00 -28.17 -15.04
C ALA A 15 -10.86 -27.49 -15.82
N TRP A 16 -10.65 -27.90 -17.08
CA TRP A 16 -9.66 -27.31 -17.96
C TRP A 16 -9.95 -25.83 -18.24
N TYR A 17 -11.21 -25.50 -18.52
CA TYR A 17 -11.64 -24.11 -18.77
C TYR A 17 -11.42 -23.24 -17.55
N TYR A 18 -11.81 -23.70 -16.36
CA TYR A 18 -11.60 -22.99 -15.12
C TYR A 18 -10.12 -22.70 -14.90
N LYS A 19 -9.27 -23.70 -15.02
CA LYS A 19 -7.83 -23.58 -14.84
C LYS A 19 -7.16 -22.65 -15.87
N ASN A 20 -7.52 -22.79 -17.14
CA ASN A 20 -6.78 -22.15 -18.24
C ASN A 20 -7.37 -20.81 -18.71
N LYS A 21 -8.65 -20.58 -18.47
CA LYS A 21 -9.33 -19.34 -18.91
C LYS A 21 -9.77 -18.47 -17.72
N TYR A 22 -10.53 -19.05 -16.82
CA TYR A 22 -11.12 -18.30 -15.72
C TYR A 22 -10.08 -17.79 -14.73
N GLN A 23 -9.18 -18.66 -14.27
CA GLN A 23 -8.12 -18.25 -13.35
C GLN A 23 -7.14 -17.27 -13.98
N LYS A 24 -6.77 -17.44 -15.26
CA LYS A 24 -5.93 -16.49 -15.98
C LYS A 24 -6.57 -15.10 -16.07
N LYS A 25 -7.87 -15.03 -16.38
CA LYS A 25 -8.63 -13.76 -16.38
C LYS A 25 -8.63 -13.09 -15.01
N GLY A 26 -8.84 -13.85 -13.94
CA GLY A 26 -8.80 -13.34 -12.57
C GLY A 26 -7.43 -12.78 -12.19
N LYS A 27 -6.35 -13.46 -12.55
CA LYS A 27 -4.97 -12.99 -12.33
C LYS A 27 -4.66 -11.71 -13.11
N ILE A 28 -5.11 -11.59 -14.36
CA ILE A 28 -4.93 -10.39 -15.17
C ILE A 28 -5.66 -9.22 -14.54
N LYS A 29 -6.92 -9.39 -14.13
CA LYS A 29 -7.69 -8.34 -13.44
C LYS A 29 -7.05 -7.91 -12.14
N LYS A 30 -6.54 -8.86 -11.35
CA LYS A 30 -5.83 -8.55 -10.11
C LYS A 30 -4.61 -7.66 -10.37
N LYS A 31 -3.80 -7.97 -11.37
CA LYS A 31 -2.65 -7.15 -11.76
C LYS A 31 -3.05 -5.74 -12.21
N GLU A 32 -4.15 -5.62 -12.97
CA GLU A 32 -4.68 -4.33 -13.40
C GLU A 32 -5.12 -3.47 -12.21
N PHE A 33 -5.80 -4.05 -11.23
CA PHE A 33 -6.19 -3.35 -10.00
C PHE A 33 -4.97 -2.96 -9.15
N GLU A 34 -3.99 -3.83 -9.03
CA GLU A 34 -2.75 -3.50 -8.32
C GLU A 34 -2.00 -2.35 -9.00
N GLN A 35 -1.92 -2.34 -10.32
CA GLN A 35 -1.31 -1.25 -11.08
C GLN A 35 -2.08 0.07 -10.90
N ARG A 36 -3.41 0.02 -10.95
CA ARG A 36 -4.27 1.17 -10.67
C ARG A 36 -4.01 1.72 -9.27
N ASN A 37 -3.93 0.85 -8.27
CA ASN A 37 -3.68 1.23 -6.87
C ASN A 37 -2.29 1.85 -6.70
N LYS A 38 -1.28 1.26 -7.33
CA LYS A 38 0.08 1.81 -7.36
C LYS A 38 0.11 3.23 -7.92
N GLU A 39 -0.52 3.43 -9.07
CA GLU A 39 -0.58 4.74 -9.72
C GLU A 39 -1.33 5.77 -8.86
N PHE A 40 -2.41 5.36 -8.20
CA PHE A 40 -3.15 6.22 -7.28
C PHE A 40 -2.28 6.65 -6.10
N ILE A 41 -1.59 5.72 -5.45
CA ILE A 41 -0.72 5.99 -4.32
C ILE A 41 0.42 6.92 -4.72
N ILE A 42 1.05 6.68 -5.88
CA ILE A 42 2.12 7.53 -6.40
C ILE A 42 1.63 8.95 -6.65
N ARG A 43 0.48 9.11 -7.29
CA ARG A 43 -0.12 10.43 -7.54
C ARG A 43 -0.43 11.16 -6.23
N PHE A 44 -0.90 10.44 -5.23
CA PHE A 44 -1.14 11.00 -3.91
C PHE A 44 0.17 11.46 -3.26
N LYS A 45 1.20 10.62 -3.27
CA LYS A 45 2.53 10.95 -2.72
C LYS A 45 3.16 12.17 -3.39
N LYS A 46 2.96 12.35 -4.69
CA LYS A 46 3.47 13.51 -5.44
C LYS A 46 2.89 14.83 -4.97
N ARG A 47 1.74 14.82 -4.32
CA ARG A 47 1.10 16.00 -3.73
C ARG A 47 1.54 16.24 -2.29
N CYS A 48 2.23 15.28 -1.70
CA CYS A 48 2.65 15.32 -0.30
C CYS A 48 4.06 15.86 -0.15
N LYS A 49 4.33 16.34 1.05
CA LYS A 49 5.68 16.63 1.53
C LYS A 49 5.82 16.05 2.93
N CYS A 50 7.03 15.77 3.36
CA CYS A 50 7.28 15.35 4.74
C CYS A 50 6.80 16.43 5.71
N VAL A 51 5.97 16.07 6.68
CA VAL A 51 5.44 17.01 7.67
C VAL A 51 6.52 17.53 8.61
N LYS A 52 7.66 16.85 8.73
CA LYS A 52 8.77 17.26 9.60
C LYS A 52 9.80 18.11 8.87
N CYS A 53 10.40 17.60 7.80
CA CYS A 53 11.52 18.25 7.09
C CYS A 53 11.11 18.91 5.76
N HIS A 54 9.85 18.75 5.33
CA HIS A 54 9.28 19.31 4.11
C HIS A 54 9.85 18.75 2.81
N LEU A 55 10.53 17.59 2.84
CA LEU A 55 11.03 16.90 1.65
C LEU A 55 9.87 16.55 0.71
N LYS A 56 10.02 16.86 -0.59
CA LYS A 56 8.98 16.65 -1.61
C LYS A 56 9.25 15.46 -2.56
N LYS A 57 10.29 14.69 -2.34
CA LYS A 57 10.60 13.53 -3.18
C LYS A 57 9.60 12.41 -2.89
N TRP A 58 8.61 12.22 -3.78
CA TRP A 58 7.49 11.30 -3.55
C TRP A 58 7.95 9.86 -3.23
N TYR A 59 9.03 9.39 -3.85
CA TYR A 59 9.55 8.04 -3.66
C TYR A 59 10.21 7.82 -2.29
N LEU A 60 10.42 8.88 -1.52
CA LEU A 60 10.90 8.83 -0.14
C LEU A 60 9.80 9.08 0.88
N ILE A 61 8.58 9.38 0.44
CA ILE A 61 7.44 9.63 1.31
C ILE A 61 6.81 8.29 1.72
N GLU A 62 6.59 8.15 3.02
CA GLU A 62 5.87 7.04 3.63
C GLU A 62 4.65 7.56 4.38
N PHE A 63 3.68 6.68 4.62
CA PHE A 63 2.49 7.02 5.41
C PHE A 63 2.63 6.45 6.81
N HIS A 64 2.66 7.33 7.80
CA HIS A 64 2.74 6.97 9.21
C HIS A 64 1.35 7.02 9.84
N HIS A 65 0.90 5.91 10.44
CA HIS A 65 -0.36 5.86 11.18
C HIS A 65 -0.23 6.62 12.49
N LEU A 66 -1.10 7.61 12.70
CA LEU A 66 -1.11 8.41 13.93
C LEU A 66 -1.55 7.59 15.13
N ASP A 67 -2.53 6.71 14.95
CA ASP A 67 -3.03 5.82 15.99
C ASP A 67 -2.89 4.36 15.52
N PRO A 68 -1.90 3.61 16.04
CA PRO A 68 -1.70 2.22 15.64
C PRO A 68 -2.90 1.31 15.91
N SER A 69 -3.74 1.65 16.91
CA SER A 69 -4.93 0.86 17.24
C SER A 69 -6.01 0.91 16.15
N LYS A 70 -6.01 1.95 15.32
CA LYS A 70 -6.95 2.14 14.22
C LYS A 70 -6.43 1.64 12.88
N LYS A 71 -5.18 1.17 12.85
CA LYS A 71 -4.57 0.66 11.63
C LYS A 71 -5.26 -0.63 11.18
N TYR A 72 -5.75 -0.63 9.92
CA TYR A 72 -6.24 -1.85 9.28
C TYR A 72 -5.08 -2.60 8.63
N LYS A 73 -4.41 -1.95 7.67
CA LYS A 73 -3.21 -2.48 6.99
C LYS A 73 -2.32 -1.32 6.58
N SER A 74 -1.04 -1.60 6.31
CA SER A 74 -0.18 -0.60 5.70
C SER A 74 -0.70 -0.21 4.31
N VAL A 75 -0.52 1.04 3.92
CA VAL A 75 -0.93 1.51 2.59
C VAL A 75 -0.25 0.69 1.47
N THR A 76 1.00 0.31 1.67
CA THR A 76 1.73 -0.54 0.74
C THR A 76 1.07 -1.92 0.57
N ASN A 77 0.61 -2.54 1.66
CA ASN A 77 -0.08 -3.82 1.58
C ASN A 77 -1.41 -3.72 0.82
N LEU A 78 -2.13 -2.61 0.96
CA LEU A 78 -3.38 -2.38 0.23
C LEU A 78 -3.14 -2.27 -1.28
N GLN A 79 -1.97 -1.79 -1.70
CA GLN A 79 -1.59 -1.74 -3.11
C GLN A 79 -1.55 -3.14 -3.72
N PHE A 80 -0.93 -4.10 -3.03
CA PHE A 80 -0.64 -5.43 -3.58
C PHE A 80 -1.80 -6.42 -3.55
N ASN A 81 -2.91 -6.11 -2.91
CA ASN A 81 -4.00 -7.05 -2.73
C ASN A 81 -5.30 -6.64 -3.44
N ALA A 82 -5.20 -5.81 -4.46
CA ALA A 82 -6.33 -5.36 -5.29
C ALA A 82 -7.50 -4.73 -4.51
N TYR A 83 -7.21 -4.08 -3.38
CA TYR A 83 -8.21 -3.36 -2.61
C TYR A 83 -8.80 -2.20 -3.40
N SER A 84 -10.03 -1.80 -3.06
CA SER A 84 -10.68 -0.66 -3.69
C SER A 84 -9.95 0.65 -3.37
N ILE A 85 -10.08 1.62 -4.27
CA ILE A 85 -9.54 2.97 -4.06
C ILE A 85 -10.12 3.60 -2.78
N GLU A 86 -11.39 3.37 -2.49
CA GLU A 86 -12.02 3.89 -1.26
C GLU A 86 -11.36 3.33 0.00
N THR A 87 -11.04 2.04 0.02
CA THR A 87 -10.33 1.41 1.14
C THR A 87 -8.95 2.05 1.34
N ILE A 88 -8.22 2.29 0.25
CA ILE A 88 -6.92 2.94 0.29
C ILE A 88 -7.03 4.38 0.81
N LYS A 89 -8.00 5.15 0.33
CA LYS A 89 -8.26 6.51 0.79
C LYS A 89 -8.55 6.56 2.29
N GLU A 90 -9.38 5.65 2.78
CA GLU A 90 -9.70 5.58 4.21
C GLU A 90 -8.46 5.30 5.05
N GLU A 91 -7.61 4.40 4.59
CA GLU A 91 -6.37 4.10 5.30
C GLU A 91 -5.39 5.28 5.28
N ILE A 92 -5.26 5.98 4.15
CA ILE A 92 -4.42 7.18 4.04
C ILE A 92 -4.90 8.29 4.99
N ARG A 93 -6.22 8.44 5.20
CA ARG A 93 -6.78 9.43 6.13
C ARG A 93 -6.33 9.22 7.58
N LYS A 94 -5.96 8.00 7.95
CA LYS A 94 -5.43 7.67 9.27
C LYS A 94 -3.94 7.98 9.43
N CYS A 95 -3.30 8.41 8.35
CA CYS A 95 -1.85 8.58 8.26
C CYS A 95 -1.47 10.03 8.00
N ILE A 96 -0.20 10.33 8.25
CA ILE A 96 0.45 11.56 7.81
C ILE A 96 1.64 11.21 6.92
N PRO A 97 1.94 12.06 5.92
CA PRO A 97 3.10 11.85 5.07
C PRO A 97 4.38 12.23 5.80
N VAL A 98 5.34 11.34 5.80
CA VAL A 98 6.64 11.55 6.43
C VAL A 98 7.71 10.89 5.54
N CYS A 99 8.88 11.52 5.41
CA CYS A 99 9.95 10.91 4.64
C CYS A 99 10.57 9.74 5.43
N ARG A 100 11.21 8.85 4.70
CA ARG A 100 11.82 7.65 5.29
C ARG A 100 12.78 7.97 6.43
N ASN A 101 13.61 9.01 6.31
CA ASN A 101 14.56 9.40 7.34
C ASN A 101 13.86 9.89 8.62
N CYS A 102 12.88 10.79 8.49
CA CYS A 102 12.12 11.27 9.64
C CYS A 102 11.28 10.16 10.27
N HIS A 103 10.73 9.25 9.47
CA HIS A 103 9.97 8.11 9.98
C HIS A 103 10.84 7.18 10.81
N MET A 104 12.04 6.85 10.33
CA MET A 104 13.00 6.04 11.08
C MET A 104 13.47 6.75 12.34
N GLU A 105 13.77 8.04 12.27
CA GLU A 105 14.17 8.84 13.43
C GLU A 105 13.09 8.84 14.51
N TYR A 106 11.82 9.07 14.12
CA TYR A 106 10.70 9.02 15.06
C TYR A 106 10.63 7.68 15.79
N HIS A 107 10.68 6.56 15.08
CA HIS A 107 10.62 5.24 15.72
C HIS A 107 11.83 4.96 16.61
N TYR A 108 13.00 5.45 16.25
CA TYR A 108 14.17 5.37 17.11
C TYR A 108 13.96 6.13 18.43
N LEU A 109 13.50 7.37 18.33
CA LEU A 109 13.26 8.22 19.50
C LEU A 109 12.14 7.69 20.40
N GLU A 110 11.09 7.12 19.78
CA GLU A 110 10.00 6.49 20.51
C GLU A 110 10.47 5.26 21.29
N ARG A 111 11.24 4.40 20.65
CA ARG A 111 11.79 3.19 21.31
C ARG A 111 12.73 3.49 22.47
N HIS A 112 13.42 4.62 22.43
CA HIS A 112 14.32 5.07 23.49
C HIS A 112 13.65 6.02 24.49
N ASN A 113 12.33 6.11 24.47
CA ASN A 113 11.53 6.94 25.39
C ASN A 113 11.88 8.42 25.37
N ILE A 114 12.43 8.94 24.28
CA ILE A 114 12.75 10.36 24.11
C ILE A 114 11.49 11.14 23.72
N VAL A 115 10.62 10.52 22.91
CA VAL A 115 9.30 11.05 22.58
C VAL A 115 8.24 9.97 22.84
N SER A 116 7.03 10.39 23.22
CA SER A 116 5.90 9.49 23.50
C SER A 116 4.96 9.34 22.30
N ASN A 117 4.90 10.34 21.43
CA ASN A 117 4.00 10.37 20.28
C ASN A 117 4.58 11.23 19.16
N PHE A 118 3.91 11.20 18.00
CA PHE A 118 4.39 11.92 16.83
C PHE A 118 4.31 13.44 16.99
N ASN A 119 3.33 13.96 17.75
CA ASN A 119 3.21 15.38 18.01
C ASN A 119 4.42 15.92 18.77
N GLU A 120 4.91 15.18 19.75
CA GLU A 120 6.15 15.54 20.46
C GLU A 120 7.34 15.56 19.51
N TYR A 121 7.43 14.57 18.60
CA TYR A 121 8.48 14.52 17.59
C TYR A 121 8.46 15.74 16.68
N LEU A 122 7.26 16.17 16.23
CA LEU A 122 7.12 17.35 15.38
C LEU A 122 7.60 18.64 16.07
N LYS A 123 7.52 18.71 17.40
CA LYS A 123 7.97 19.87 18.18
C LYS A 123 9.47 19.91 18.38
N LEU A 124 10.19 18.82 18.15
CA LEU A 124 11.65 18.82 18.25
C LEU A 124 12.25 19.66 17.14
N THR A 125 13.15 20.58 17.52
CA THR A 125 13.92 21.35 16.56
C THR A 125 15.07 20.52 16.01
N ASN A 126 15.33 20.68 14.72
CA ASN A 126 16.51 20.04 14.09
C ASN A 126 17.75 20.84 14.51
N GLU A 127 18.47 20.31 15.47
CA GLU A 127 19.81 20.79 15.80
C GLU A 127 20.86 19.89 15.11
#